data_983faa027943e5b8e451181c0bd47c1b
#
_entry.id   983faa027943e5b8e451181c0bd47c1b
#
_cell.length_a   1.000
_cell.length_b   1.000
_cell.length_c   1.000
_cell.angle_alpha   90.00
_cell.angle_beta   90.00
_cell.angle_gamma   90.00
#
_symmetry.space_group_name_H-M   'P 1'
#
loop_
_entity.id
_entity.type
_entity.pdbx_description
1 polymer ?
#
loop_
_entity_poly.entity_id
_entity_poly.type
_entity_poly.pdbx_seq_one_letter_code
_entity_poly.pdbx_strand_id
1 'polypeptide(L)'
;LLEKQPGNDGWIVLPWLEAETTPRVAHAGLRRFGFDRFDGERSIRGFFEGQMMAIANHAASVSGTIDHVVATGGAAVNRAILQVMANVFGVDVYRLDVENSAALGAALRAYHADRLAAGEPVSWTTVVGGFTDPQPEHRVSPDARCADIYAALRRDYAVLEALHKDRPPIC
;
A
#
# COMPACT_ATOMS: atom_id res chain seq x y z
N LEU A 1 9.78 5.46 12.65
CA LEU A 1 9.22 5.75 11.31
C LEU A 1 8.67 7.17 11.22
N LEU A 2 7.87 7.63 12.19
CA LEU A 2 7.28 8.98 12.22
C LEU A 2 8.26 10.07 12.67
N GLU A 3 9.37 9.74 13.26
CA GLU A 3 10.40 10.70 13.71
C GLU A 3 11.15 11.34 12.53
N LYS A 4 11.14 10.69 11.37
CA LYS A 4 11.74 11.24 10.16
C LYS A 4 10.73 12.08 9.38
N GLN A 5 11.22 13.08 8.68
CA GLN A 5 10.40 13.97 7.86
C GLN A 5 9.63 13.18 6.77
N PRO A 6 8.35 13.52 6.53
CA PRO A 6 7.60 13.01 5.39
C PRO A 6 8.36 13.25 4.08
N GLY A 7 8.36 12.22 3.23
CA GLY A 7 9.10 12.27 1.97
C GLY A 7 10.60 12.03 2.09
N ASN A 8 11.09 11.68 3.29
CA ASN A 8 12.45 11.20 3.53
C ASN A 8 13.55 12.09 2.91
N ASP A 9 13.36 13.42 2.94
CA ASP A 9 14.23 14.43 2.30
C ASP A 9 14.46 14.17 0.80
N GLY A 10 13.50 13.60 0.09
CA GLY A 10 13.59 13.26 -1.33
C GLY A 10 14.32 11.95 -1.64
N TRP A 11 14.69 11.19 -0.62
CA TRP A 11 15.36 9.90 -0.81
C TRP A 11 14.35 8.80 -1.12
N ILE A 12 14.56 8.07 -2.20
CA ILE A 12 13.65 7.05 -2.70
C ILE A 12 14.30 5.66 -2.58
N VAL A 13 13.50 4.70 -2.16
CA VAL A 13 13.84 3.28 -2.18
C VAL A 13 12.86 2.53 -3.08
N LEU A 14 13.38 1.76 -4.06
CA LEU A 14 12.59 0.73 -4.75
C LEU A 14 12.74 -0.57 -3.92
N PRO A 15 11.65 -1.04 -3.29
CA PRO A 15 11.73 -2.07 -2.25
C PRO A 15 11.65 -3.50 -2.78
N TRP A 16 12.37 -3.82 -3.83
CA TRP A 16 12.33 -5.12 -4.51
C TRP A 16 13.14 -6.17 -3.75
N LEU A 17 12.58 -6.72 -2.68
CA LEU A 17 13.22 -7.77 -1.90
C LEU A 17 13.35 -9.08 -2.68
N GLU A 18 12.37 -9.35 -3.53
CA GLU A 18 12.29 -10.51 -4.42
C GLU A 18 11.91 -10.06 -5.82
N ALA A 19 11.84 -11.00 -6.76
CA ALA A 19 11.28 -10.75 -8.08
C ALA A 19 9.79 -10.40 -7.99
N GLU A 20 9.38 -9.33 -8.68
CA GLU A 20 8.01 -8.82 -8.61
C GLU A 20 7.25 -9.09 -9.91
N THR A 21 5.95 -9.21 -9.81
CA THR A 21 5.05 -9.35 -10.95
C THR A 21 4.43 -8.04 -11.41
N THR A 22 4.28 -7.08 -10.51
CA THR A 22 3.70 -5.75 -10.80
C THR A 22 4.43 -4.65 -10.01
N PRO A 23 5.32 -3.89 -10.67
CA PRO A 23 5.80 -4.08 -12.04
C PRO A 23 6.59 -5.39 -12.19
N ARG A 24 6.76 -5.89 -13.41
CA ARG A 24 7.62 -7.06 -13.60
C ARG A 24 9.08 -6.69 -13.34
N VAL A 25 9.65 -7.26 -12.27
CA VAL A 25 11.04 -7.08 -11.86
C VAL A 25 11.71 -8.46 -11.83
N ALA A 26 12.70 -8.66 -12.69
CA ALA A 26 13.40 -9.95 -12.77
C ALA A 26 14.51 -10.10 -11.73
N HIS A 27 15.08 -9.00 -11.27
CA HIS A 27 16.26 -8.99 -10.39
C HIS A 27 15.93 -8.34 -9.05
N ALA A 28 15.84 -9.17 -8.02
CA ALA A 28 15.69 -8.72 -6.63
C ALA A 28 16.85 -7.81 -6.21
N GLY A 29 16.61 -6.98 -5.23
CA GLY A 29 17.58 -6.11 -4.60
C GLY A 29 17.03 -4.71 -4.38
N LEU A 30 17.23 -4.17 -3.19
CA LEU A 30 16.86 -2.79 -2.90
C LEU A 30 17.64 -1.81 -3.77
N ARG A 31 16.95 -0.83 -4.32
CA ARG A 31 17.56 0.31 -5.02
C ARG A 31 17.36 1.56 -4.17
N ARG A 32 18.41 2.29 -3.90
CA ARG A 32 18.40 3.51 -3.08
C ARG A 32 18.88 4.68 -3.91
N PHE A 33 18.14 5.78 -3.85
CA PHE A 33 18.44 7.02 -4.60
C PHE A 33 18.46 8.19 -3.64
N GLY A 34 19.45 9.08 -3.81
CA GLY A 34 19.68 10.23 -2.93
C GLY A 34 20.56 9.92 -1.71
N PHE A 35 21.02 8.69 -1.56
CA PHE A 35 21.85 8.27 -0.43
C PHE A 35 23.33 8.48 -0.72
N ASP A 36 23.99 9.33 0.08
CA ASP A 36 25.46 9.49 0.01
C ASP A 36 26.18 8.35 0.76
N ARG A 37 25.51 7.81 1.78
CA ARG A 37 26.00 6.71 2.63
C ARG A 37 24.81 5.97 3.23
N PHE A 38 25.06 4.76 3.77
CA PHE A 38 24.03 4.01 4.45
C PHE A 38 23.52 4.77 5.70
N ASP A 39 22.21 5.00 5.74
CA ASP A 39 21.45 5.50 6.88
C ASP A 39 20.28 4.54 7.12
N GLY A 40 20.34 3.80 8.25
CA GLY A 40 19.37 2.76 8.56
C GLY A 40 17.95 3.29 8.71
N GLU A 41 17.78 4.42 9.38
CA GLU A 41 16.46 4.99 9.65
C GLU A 41 15.82 5.53 8.37
N ARG A 42 16.58 6.23 7.54
CA ARG A 42 16.12 6.72 6.23
C ARG A 42 15.85 5.56 5.27
N SER A 43 16.65 4.49 5.35
CA SER A 43 16.41 3.28 4.56
C SER A 43 15.09 2.61 4.94
N ILE A 44 14.78 2.50 6.24
CA ILE A 44 13.51 1.94 6.72
C ILE A 44 12.34 2.83 6.29
N ARG A 45 12.44 4.14 6.47
CA ARG A 45 11.38 5.05 6.03
C ARG A 45 11.17 4.98 4.52
N GLY A 46 12.25 5.09 3.75
CA GLY A 46 12.19 5.01 2.29
C GLY A 46 11.64 3.67 1.78
N PHE A 47 11.91 2.58 2.50
CA PHE A 47 11.34 1.27 2.19
C PHE A 47 9.80 1.29 2.30
N PHE A 48 9.23 1.78 3.41
CA PHE A 48 7.78 1.85 3.58
C PHE A 48 7.15 2.87 2.64
N GLU A 49 7.75 4.04 2.46
CA GLU A 49 7.27 5.03 1.48
C GLU A 49 7.32 4.46 0.07
N GLY A 50 8.39 3.77 -0.30
CA GLY A 50 8.54 3.11 -1.60
C GLY A 50 7.48 2.05 -1.85
N GLN A 51 7.18 1.21 -0.86
CA GLN A 51 6.09 0.23 -0.97
C GLN A 51 4.74 0.92 -1.20
N MET A 52 4.44 1.97 -0.42
CA MET A 52 3.17 2.68 -0.56
C MET A 52 3.07 3.42 -1.90
N MET A 53 4.18 4.00 -2.38
CA MET A 53 4.22 4.64 -3.71
C MET A 53 4.01 3.64 -4.84
N ALA A 54 4.64 2.46 -4.77
CA ALA A 54 4.41 1.37 -5.73
C ALA A 54 2.93 1.00 -5.78
N ILE A 55 2.34 0.69 -4.62
CA ILE A 55 0.93 0.28 -4.53
C ILE A 55 0.02 1.39 -5.07
N ALA A 56 0.23 2.64 -4.66
CA ALA A 56 -0.60 3.77 -5.08
C ALA A 56 -0.51 4.04 -6.59
N ASN A 57 0.68 3.92 -7.18
CA ASN A 57 0.88 4.13 -8.61
C ASN A 57 0.23 3.01 -9.46
N HIS A 58 0.39 1.75 -9.03
CA HIS A 58 -0.17 0.61 -9.76
C HIS A 58 -1.68 0.43 -9.52
N ALA A 59 -2.19 0.72 -8.32
CA ALA A 59 -3.61 0.66 -8.03
C ALA A 59 -4.43 1.66 -8.86
N ALA A 60 -3.88 2.84 -9.14
CA ALA A 60 -4.55 3.84 -9.97
C ALA A 60 -4.87 3.34 -11.38
N SER A 61 -4.07 2.44 -11.94
CA SER A 61 -4.30 1.84 -13.25
C SER A 61 -5.45 0.82 -13.28
N VAL A 62 -5.80 0.27 -12.11
CA VAL A 62 -6.84 -0.76 -11.96
C VAL A 62 -8.16 -0.18 -11.45
N SER A 63 -8.08 0.71 -10.47
CA SER A 63 -9.24 1.19 -9.71
C SER A 63 -9.76 2.55 -10.16
N GLY A 64 -9.02 3.28 -11.02
CA GLY A 64 -9.35 4.67 -11.32
C GLY A 64 -9.16 5.57 -10.09
N THR A 65 -10.20 6.31 -9.69
CA THR A 65 -10.16 7.14 -8.47
C THR A 65 -10.28 6.27 -7.23
N ILE A 66 -9.37 6.46 -6.26
CA ILE A 66 -9.39 5.81 -4.96
C ILE A 66 -9.94 6.81 -3.94
N ASP A 67 -11.09 6.52 -3.35
CA ASP A 67 -11.73 7.39 -2.37
C ASP A 67 -11.23 7.15 -0.94
N HIS A 68 -10.88 5.91 -0.64
CA HIS A 68 -10.28 5.49 0.63
C HIS A 68 -9.54 4.16 0.48
N VAL A 69 -8.74 3.81 1.47
CA VAL A 69 -8.05 2.52 1.55
C VAL A 69 -8.48 1.78 2.80
N VAL A 70 -8.78 0.49 2.67
CA VAL A 70 -9.01 -0.42 3.80
C VAL A 70 -7.77 -1.31 3.97
N ALA A 71 -7.05 -1.11 5.07
CA ALA A 71 -5.83 -1.85 5.37
C ALA A 71 -6.11 -3.02 6.31
N THR A 72 -5.54 -4.17 6.00
CA THR A 72 -5.67 -5.40 6.79
C THR A 72 -4.34 -6.12 6.95
N GLY A 73 -4.28 -7.09 7.86
CA GLY A 73 -3.10 -7.90 8.13
C GLY A 73 -2.16 -7.28 9.18
N GLY A 74 -1.04 -7.95 9.42
CA GLY A 74 -0.15 -7.61 10.54
C GLY A 74 0.42 -6.18 10.52
N ALA A 75 0.71 -5.63 9.34
CA ALA A 75 1.21 -4.26 9.23
C ALA A 75 0.14 -3.20 9.55
N ALA A 76 -1.14 -3.53 9.39
CA ALA A 76 -2.25 -2.60 9.63
C ALA A 76 -2.44 -2.22 11.12
N VAL A 77 -1.87 -2.97 12.06
CA VAL A 77 -1.89 -2.61 13.48
C VAL A 77 -0.95 -1.44 13.81
N ASN A 78 0.01 -1.16 12.94
CA ASN A 78 0.99 -0.10 13.16
C ASN A 78 0.49 1.23 12.57
N ARG A 79 0.03 2.13 13.45
CA ARG A 79 -0.50 3.45 13.05
C ARG A 79 0.50 4.30 12.26
N ALA A 80 1.81 4.13 12.48
CA ALA A 80 2.83 4.86 11.73
C ALA A 80 2.87 4.42 10.25
N ILE A 81 2.68 3.13 9.98
CA ILE A 81 2.57 2.60 8.62
C ILE A 81 1.29 3.12 7.95
N LEU A 82 0.17 3.10 8.67
CA LEU A 82 -1.10 3.63 8.14
C LEU A 82 -1.01 5.14 7.84
N GLN A 83 -0.26 5.91 8.65
CA GLN A 83 -0.06 7.33 8.39
C GLN A 83 0.76 7.57 7.12
N VAL A 84 1.82 6.79 6.89
CA VAL A 84 2.59 6.84 5.64
C VAL A 84 1.68 6.49 4.46
N MET A 85 0.88 5.44 4.58
CA MET A 85 -0.10 5.04 3.57
C MET A 85 -1.09 6.17 3.26
N ALA A 86 -1.73 6.76 4.28
CA ALA A 86 -2.67 7.86 4.11
C ALA A 86 -2.02 9.06 3.39
N ASN A 87 -0.82 9.43 3.80
CA ASN A 87 -0.10 10.57 3.21
C ASN A 87 0.29 10.30 1.74
N VAL A 88 0.75 9.09 1.41
CA VAL A 88 1.15 8.71 0.05
C VAL A 88 -0.05 8.61 -0.90
N PHE A 89 -1.15 8.02 -0.43
CA PHE A 89 -2.38 7.90 -1.23
C PHE A 89 -3.17 9.21 -1.31
N GLY A 90 -3.01 10.09 -0.32
CA GLY A 90 -3.77 11.34 -0.21
C GLY A 90 -5.25 11.15 0.16
N VAL A 91 -5.60 9.99 0.74
CA VAL A 91 -6.96 9.63 1.14
C VAL A 91 -6.99 9.02 2.52
N ASP A 92 -8.18 8.92 3.11
CA ASP A 92 -8.36 8.26 4.39
C ASP A 92 -8.01 6.77 4.30
N VAL A 93 -7.35 6.26 5.32
CA VAL A 93 -7.04 4.84 5.49
C VAL A 93 -7.81 4.34 6.71
N TYR A 94 -8.53 3.25 6.55
CA TYR A 94 -9.24 2.57 7.62
C TYR A 94 -8.57 1.22 7.90
N ARG A 95 -8.34 0.91 9.17
CA ARG A 95 -7.92 -0.43 9.54
C ARG A 95 -9.14 -1.32 9.64
N LEU A 96 -9.09 -2.47 8.96
CA LEU A 96 -10.09 -3.52 9.15
C LEU A 96 -9.74 -4.31 10.42
N ASP A 97 -10.67 -4.32 11.38
CA ASP A 97 -10.48 -5.03 12.65
C ASP A 97 -10.92 -6.50 12.53
N VAL A 98 -10.16 -7.25 11.72
CA VAL A 98 -10.36 -8.67 11.48
C VAL A 98 -9.04 -9.39 11.67
N GLU A 99 -8.95 -10.31 12.63
CA GLU A 99 -7.73 -11.06 12.94
C GLU A 99 -7.23 -11.88 11.76
N ASN A 100 -8.14 -12.49 10.99
CA ASN A 100 -7.81 -13.33 9.85
C ASN A 100 -8.70 -13.00 8.64
N SER A 101 -8.31 -11.98 7.88
CA SER A 101 -9.05 -11.54 6.69
C SER A 101 -9.10 -12.59 5.58
N ALA A 102 -8.09 -13.47 5.48
CA ALA A 102 -8.10 -14.56 4.51
C ALA A 102 -9.15 -15.61 4.84
N ALA A 103 -9.27 -16.00 6.11
CA ALA A 103 -10.32 -16.92 6.58
C ALA A 103 -11.71 -16.31 6.41
N LEU A 104 -11.87 -15.02 6.75
CA LEU A 104 -13.13 -14.31 6.52
C LEU A 104 -13.50 -14.32 5.03
N GLY A 105 -12.59 -13.99 4.15
CA GLY A 105 -12.83 -14.00 2.70
C GLY A 105 -13.23 -15.37 2.18
N ALA A 106 -12.59 -16.44 2.66
CA ALA A 106 -12.95 -17.82 2.32
C ALA A 106 -14.36 -18.18 2.80
N ALA A 107 -14.72 -17.81 4.03
CA ALA A 107 -16.05 -18.07 4.60
C ALA A 107 -17.16 -17.32 3.83
N LEU A 108 -16.95 -16.04 3.52
CA LEU A 108 -17.90 -15.24 2.74
C LEU A 108 -18.06 -15.81 1.32
N ARG A 109 -16.99 -16.27 0.71
CA ARG A 109 -17.04 -16.94 -0.60
C ARG A 109 -17.82 -18.24 -0.56
N ALA A 110 -17.60 -19.07 0.47
CA ALA A 110 -18.34 -20.32 0.67
C ALA A 110 -19.83 -20.05 0.89
N TYR A 111 -20.18 -19.10 1.74
CA TYR A 111 -21.56 -18.68 1.97
C TYR A 111 -22.25 -18.23 0.68
N HIS A 112 -21.61 -17.37 -0.10
CA HIS A 112 -22.15 -16.91 -1.37
C HIS A 112 -22.40 -18.07 -2.34
N ALA A 113 -21.46 -19.03 -2.44
CA ALA A 113 -21.62 -20.21 -3.29
C ALA A 113 -22.77 -21.11 -2.83
N ASP A 114 -22.93 -21.31 -1.52
CA ASP A 114 -24.02 -22.07 -0.94
C ASP A 114 -25.39 -21.46 -1.26
N ARG A 115 -25.55 -20.13 -1.10
CA ARG A 115 -26.80 -19.45 -1.46
C ARG A 115 -27.15 -19.58 -2.94
N LEU A 116 -26.17 -19.47 -3.82
CA LEU A 116 -26.38 -19.69 -5.26
C LEU A 116 -26.82 -21.11 -5.57
N ALA A 117 -26.21 -22.11 -4.94
CA ALA A 117 -26.57 -23.52 -5.12
C ALA A 117 -27.97 -23.83 -4.59
N ALA A 118 -28.40 -23.17 -3.52
CA ALA A 118 -29.76 -23.29 -2.97
C ALA A 118 -30.84 -22.58 -3.82
N GLY A 119 -30.46 -21.87 -4.89
CA GLY A 119 -31.39 -21.09 -5.69
C GLY A 119 -31.82 -19.74 -5.05
N GLU A 120 -31.06 -19.27 -4.06
CA GLU A 120 -31.30 -18.06 -3.31
C GLU A 120 -30.13 -17.06 -3.57
N PRO A 121 -30.05 -16.44 -4.78
CA PRO A 121 -28.93 -15.59 -5.13
C PRO A 121 -28.85 -14.37 -4.21
N VAL A 122 -27.68 -14.13 -3.67
CA VAL A 122 -27.36 -12.98 -2.81
C VAL A 122 -26.25 -12.14 -3.45
N SER A 123 -26.38 -10.80 -3.39
CA SER A 123 -25.36 -9.91 -3.94
C SER A 123 -24.08 -9.92 -3.08
N TRP A 124 -22.94 -9.66 -3.70
CA TRP A 124 -21.69 -9.50 -2.96
C TRP A 124 -21.76 -8.38 -1.92
N THR A 125 -22.41 -7.26 -2.26
CA THR A 125 -22.63 -6.16 -1.31
C THR A 125 -23.34 -6.63 -0.04
N THR A 126 -24.35 -7.50 -0.18
CA THR A 126 -25.06 -8.08 0.97
C THR A 126 -24.17 -9.05 1.76
N VAL A 127 -23.39 -9.87 1.05
CA VAL A 127 -22.52 -10.88 1.68
C VAL A 127 -21.41 -10.24 2.50
N VAL A 128 -20.81 -9.15 2.02
CA VAL A 128 -19.67 -8.49 2.69
C VAL A 128 -20.11 -7.40 3.68
N GLY A 129 -21.37 -6.97 3.62
CA GLY A 129 -21.90 -5.89 4.48
C GLY A 129 -21.71 -6.19 5.96
N GLY A 130 -21.22 -5.21 6.72
CA GLY A 130 -20.89 -5.34 8.12
C GLY A 130 -19.52 -5.98 8.41
N PHE A 131 -18.86 -6.60 7.42
CA PHE A 131 -17.56 -7.23 7.60
C PHE A 131 -16.40 -6.38 7.03
N THR A 132 -16.67 -5.59 5.99
CA THR A 132 -15.64 -4.83 5.28
C THR A 132 -15.90 -3.33 5.30
N ASP A 133 -16.94 -2.88 6.01
CA ASP A 133 -17.30 -1.48 6.08
C ASP A 133 -16.22 -0.68 6.83
N PRO A 134 -15.81 0.50 6.32
CA PRO A 134 -14.87 1.36 7.00
C PRO A 134 -15.39 1.78 8.39
N GLN A 135 -14.58 1.57 9.43
CA GLN A 135 -14.92 1.92 10.81
C GLN A 135 -14.30 3.27 11.16
N PRO A 136 -15.11 4.32 11.47
CA PRO A 136 -14.60 5.67 11.71
C PRO A 136 -13.55 5.77 12.81
N GLU A 137 -13.62 4.95 13.85
CA GLU A 137 -12.68 4.89 14.98
C GLU A 137 -11.29 4.39 14.57
N HIS A 138 -11.21 3.68 13.46
CA HIS A 138 -9.96 3.14 12.90
C HIS A 138 -9.41 3.98 11.75
N ARG A 139 -9.96 5.18 11.55
CA ARG A 139 -9.53 6.10 10.49
C ARG A 139 -8.17 6.74 10.78
N VAL A 140 -7.37 6.85 9.75
CA VAL A 140 -6.14 7.66 9.68
C VAL A 140 -6.24 8.55 8.45
N SER A 141 -6.32 9.86 8.67
CA SER A 141 -6.41 10.84 7.58
C SER A 141 -5.02 11.30 7.13
N PRO A 142 -4.85 11.67 5.85
CA PRO A 142 -3.62 12.25 5.36
C PRO A 142 -3.34 13.61 5.99
N ASP A 143 -2.06 13.93 6.19
CA ASP A 143 -1.63 15.28 6.53
C ASP A 143 -1.58 16.11 5.25
N ALA A 144 -2.43 17.12 5.15
CA ALA A 144 -2.51 17.99 3.99
C ALA A 144 -1.18 18.66 3.61
N ARG A 145 -0.29 18.89 4.59
CA ARG A 145 1.05 19.44 4.36
C ARG A 145 1.98 18.50 3.57
N CYS A 146 1.62 17.23 3.50
CA CYS A 146 2.39 16.21 2.79
C CYS A 146 1.96 16.03 1.32
N ALA A 147 0.85 16.62 0.89
CA ALA A 147 0.23 16.37 -0.41
C ALA A 147 1.21 16.62 -1.58
N ASP A 148 1.79 17.81 -1.63
CA ASP A 148 2.72 18.18 -2.72
C ASP A 148 4.01 17.35 -2.68
N ILE A 149 4.50 17.03 -1.47
CA ILE A 149 5.68 16.20 -1.27
C ILE A 149 5.48 14.83 -1.93
N TYR A 150 4.41 14.13 -1.56
CA TYR A 150 4.16 12.79 -2.10
C TYR A 150 3.68 12.80 -3.55
N ALA A 151 3.01 13.85 -4.01
CA ALA A 151 2.69 14.00 -5.42
C ALA A 151 3.96 14.11 -6.28
N ALA A 152 5.00 14.82 -5.82
CA ALA A 152 6.29 14.87 -6.48
C ALA A 152 7.02 13.53 -6.42
N LEU A 153 7.17 12.96 -5.21
CA LEU A 153 7.90 11.70 -5.01
C LEU A 153 7.28 10.52 -5.78
N ARG A 154 5.97 10.45 -5.90
CA ARG A 154 5.31 9.40 -6.69
C ARG A 154 5.64 9.50 -8.18
N ARG A 155 5.80 10.71 -8.72
CA ARG A 155 6.26 10.91 -10.11
C ARG A 155 7.71 10.45 -10.27
N ASP A 156 8.58 10.86 -9.34
CA ASP A 156 10.00 10.49 -9.37
C ASP A 156 10.18 8.97 -9.18
N TYR A 157 9.41 8.38 -8.27
CA TYR A 157 9.35 6.94 -8.07
C TYR A 157 9.00 6.20 -9.37
N ALA A 158 7.96 6.63 -10.07
CA ALA A 158 7.53 5.99 -11.33
C ALA A 158 8.62 6.06 -12.41
N VAL A 159 9.34 7.18 -12.49
CA VAL A 159 10.49 7.33 -13.42
C VAL A 159 11.63 6.37 -13.03
N LEU A 160 12.01 6.34 -11.76
CA LEU A 160 13.07 5.45 -11.27
C LEU A 160 12.71 3.97 -11.44
N GLU A 161 11.47 3.61 -11.14
CA GLU A 161 10.94 2.26 -11.34
C GLU A 161 11.06 1.85 -12.81
N ALA A 162 10.57 2.66 -13.75
CA ALA A 162 10.65 2.40 -15.18
C ALA A 162 12.09 2.22 -15.68
N LEU A 163 13.03 3.01 -15.15
CA LEU A 163 14.45 2.96 -15.54
C LEU A 163 15.19 1.74 -14.98
N HIS A 164 14.75 1.19 -13.84
CA HIS A 164 15.53 0.21 -13.07
C HIS A 164 14.90 -1.19 -12.98
N LYS A 165 13.62 -1.37 -13.32
CA LYS A 165 12.91 -2.66 -13.18
C LYS A 165 13.56 -3.82 -13.98
N ASP A 166 14.19 -3.53 -15.11
CA ASP A 166 14.82 -4.53 -15.99
C ASP A 166 16.35 -4.63 -15.79
N ARG A 167 16.91 -3.89 -14.82
CA ARG A 167 18.35 -3.84 -14.57
C ARG A 167 18.74 -4.66 -13.34
N PRO A 168 19.90 -5.34 -13.37
CA PRO A 168 20.45 -5.95 -12.16
C PRO A 168 20.78 -4.88 -11.11
N PRO A 169 20.86 -5.25 -9.81
CA PRO A 169 21.32 -4.32 -8.77
C PRO A 169 22.75 -3.85 -9.07
N ILE A 170 23.01 -2.60 -8.82
CA ILE A 170 24.38 -2.06 -8.83
C ILE A 170 25.05 -2.56 -7.53
N CYS A 171 26.13 -3.31 -7.67
CA CYS A 171 26.92 -3.81 -6.53
C CYS A 171 27.65 -2.65 -5.82
#